data_6c0e960768b22ca1bb26093e808469dd
#
_entry.id   6c0e960768b22ca1bb26093e808469dd
#
_cell.length_a   1.000
_cell.length_b   1.000
_cell.length_c   1.000
_cell.angle_alpha   90.00
_cell.angle_beta   90.00
_cell.angle_gamma   90.00
#
_symmetry.space_group_name_H-M   'P 1'
#
loop_
_entity.id
_entity.type
_entity.pdbx_description
1 polymer ?
#
loop_
_entity_poly.entity_id
_entity_poly.type
_entity_poly.pdbx_seq_one_letter_code
_entity_poly.pdbx_strand_id
1 'polypeptide(L)'
;MEELKDKYIRFDWAILHQLHQKANFGVLEGFLTVFLNEPIKIVEILENEGNVLAEDKFYRVEIKAKNSNGEDILVEIHNITRLCYQERIFYGVDKAITEHINLGNTYKEVKKVYSISILYFDLGKGSDYIYVGQNNFIGLHTQDQLIISTKEKDTIVRKSPAEIFPTYILVRVNEFNKVAKSPLEEWVDYLKNGVINPDTKAPGLQEAREKLKYYSMSNAERHAYDEHVNAIMIQNDVLGNARLEGHAEGRAEGRAEGRAEGKTEEKNAIALKMRQAGLPIEQIMQFTGLSEENIKSL
;
A
#
# COMPACT_ATOMS: atom_id res chain seq x y z
N MET A 1 28.80 22.75 -17.04
CA MET A 1 28.91 21.56 -16.20
C MET A 1 27.54 21.50 -15.51
N GLU A 2 26.67 20.57 -15.92
CA GLU A 2 25.47 20.28 -15.14
C GLU A 2 25.97 19.85 -13.75
N GLU A 3 25.57 20.57 -12.72
CA GLU A 3 25.73 20.13 -11.34
C GLU A 3 25.09 18.73 -11.25
N LEU A 4 25.93 17.73 -11.00
CA LEU A 4 25.45 16.39 -10.65
C LEU A 4 24.53 16.56 -9.46
N LYS A 5 23.22 16.53 -9.72
CA LYS A 5 22.21 16.54 -8.64
C LYS A 5 22.59 15.41 -7.69
N ASP A 6 22.69 15.73 -6.40
CA ASP A 6 22.96 14.73 -5.38
C ASP A 6 21.96 13.58 -5.55
N LYS A 7 22.46 12.38 -5.85
CA LYS A 7 21.66 11.16 -5.94
C LYS A 7 21.58 10.55 -4.55
N TYR A 8 20.38 10.42 -4.04
CA TYR A 8 20.10 9.77 -2.75
C TYR A 8 19.66 8.33 -2.98
N ILE A 9 20.06 7.44 -2.06
CA ILE A 9 19.62 6.04 -2.09
C ILE A 9 18.15 5.93 -1.72
N ARG A 10 17.51 4.88 -2.20
CA ARG A 10 16.12 4.58 -1.89
C ARG A 10 15.94 4.28 -0.41
N PHE A 11 14.78 4.66 0.11
CA PHE A 11 14.48 4.51 1.55
C PHE A 11 14.40 3.03 1.98
N ASP A 12 13.91 2.13 1.10
CA ASP A 12 13.90 0.69 1.34
C ASP A 12 15.32 0.13 1.55
N TRP A 13 16.27 0.53 0.69
CA TRP A 13 17.68 0.17 0.87
C TRP A 13 18.27 0.76 2.14
N ALA A 14 17.97 2.01 2.42
CA ALA A 14 18.44 2.68 3.64
C ALA A 14 17.97 1.99 4.91
N ILE A 15 16.72 1.56 4.97
CA ILE A 15 16.16 0.77 6.09
C ILE A 15 16.94 -0.53 6.25
N LEU A 16 17.18 -1.28 5.17
CA LEU A 16 17.86 -2.57 5.24
C LEU A 16 19.33 -2.47 5.70
N HIS A 17 20.03 -1.39 5.32
CA HIS A 17 21.49 -1.36 5.45
C HIS A 17 22.02 -0.29 6.41
N GLN A 18 21.27 0.76 6.69
CA GLN A 18 21.79 1.93 7.41
C GLN A 18 20.93 2.39 8.58
N LEU A 19 19.60 2.42 8.43
CA LEU A 19 18.72 3.09 9.39
C LEU A 19 18.47 2.29 10.68
N HIS A 20 18.83 1.01 10.72
CA HIS A 20 18.80 0.21 11.95
C HIS A 20 19.93 0.57 12.95
N GLN A 21 20.94 1.32 12.51
CA GLN A 21 22.02 1.78 13.38
C GLN A 21 21.59 3.01 14.18
N LYS A 22 21.86 3.03 15.50
CA LYS A 22 21.49 4.13 16.40
C LYS A 22 21.94 5.51 15.91
N ALA A 23 23.11 5.59 15.26
CA ALA A 23 23.64 6.82 14.71
C ALA A 23 22.75 7.42 13.59
N ASN A 24 21.85 6.63 13.01
CA ASN A 24 20.99 7.01 11.89
C ASN A 24 19.51 7.11 12.27
N PHE A 25 19.16 6.91 13.53
CA PHE A 25 17.77 6.99 14.00
C PHE A 25 17.10 8.32 13.70
N GLY A 26 17.85 9.43 13.63
CA GLY A 26 17.31 10.74 13.34
C GLY A 26 16.57 10.83 12.01
N VAL A 27 17.02 10.10 10.99
CA VAL A 27 16.33 10.01 9.70
C VAL A 27 14.97 9.33 9.87
N LEU A 28 14.92 8.18 10.53
CA LEU A 28 13.70 7.43 10.76
C LEU A 28 12.76 8.13 11.74
N GLU A 29 13.29 8.71 12.82
CA GLU A 29 12.52 9.53 13.76
C GLU A 29 11.86 10.72 13.07
N GLY A 30 12.57 11.39 12.18
CA GLY A 30 12.04 12.50 11.38
C GLY A 30 10.92 12.05 10.46
N PHE A 31 11.10 10.92 9.75
CA PHE A 31 10.06 10.30 8.94
C PHE A 31 8.80 10.01 9.79
N LEU A 32 8.98 9.30 10.90
CA LEU A 32 7.87 8.92 11.76
C LEU A 32 7.17 10.14 12.38
N THR A 33 7.93 11.15 12.80
CA THR A 33 7.38 12.41 13.34
C THR A 33 6.45 13.09 12.33
N VAL A 34 6.83 13.10 11.06
CA VAL A 34 6.02 13.72 10.00
C VAL A 34 4.77 12.92 9.69
N PHE A 35 4.89 11.60 9.58
CA PHE A 35 3.76 10.74 9.21
C PHE A 35 2.76 10.52 10.35
N LEU A 36 3.22 10.51 11.59
CA LEU A 36 2.37 10.37 12.78
C LEU A 36 1.89 11.71 13.33
N ASN A 37 2.43 12.83 12.80
CA ASN A 37 2.14 14.20 13.25
C ASN A 37 2.35 14.41 14.75
N GLU A 38 3.34 13.73 15.32
CA GLU A 38 3.76 13.85 16.71
C GLU A 38 5.27 13.58 16.84
N PRO A 39 5.99 14.20 17.79
CA PRO A 39 7.41 13.97 17.98
C PRO A 39 7.69 12.52 18.36
N ILE A 40 8.44 11.80 17.52
CA ILE A 40 8.81 10.40 17.76
C ILE A 40 10.28 10.30 18.14
N LYS A 41 10.54 9.54 19.19
CA LYS A 41 11.87 9.11 19.59
C LYS A 41 11.93 7.58 19.63
N ILE A 42 12.87 7.01 18.89
CA ILE A 42 13.09 5.57 18.82
C ILE A 42 13.97 5.14 19.97
N VAL A 43 13.48 4.21 20.77
CA VAL A 43 14.25 3.58 21.85
C VAL A 43 14.99 2.37 21.32
N GLU A 44 14.30 1.58 20.48
CA GLU A 44 14.79 0.31 19.99
C GLU A 44 14.24 0.02 18.60
N ILE A 45 15.05 -0.61 17.76
CA ILE A 45 14.62 -1.25 16.53
C ILE A 45 14.68 -2.76 16.78
N LEU A 46 13.54 -3.41 16.61
CA LEU A 46 13.40 -4.84 16.76
C LEU A 46 13.70 -5.50 15.42
N GLU A 47 14.75 -6.31 15.36
CA GLU A 47 15.07 -7.08 14.17
C GLU A 47 13.97 -8.14 13.95
N ASN A 48 13.49 -8.25 12.75
CA ASN A 48 12.58 -9.33 12.38
C ASN A 48 13.38 -10.64 12.27
N GLU A 49 13.28 -11.51 13.25
CA GLU A 49 13.81 -12.88 13.21
C GLU A 49 13.09 -13.80 12.21
N GLY A 50 12.15 -13.27 11.44
CA GLY A 50 11.43 -14.04 10.43
C GLY A 50 12.35 -14.43 9.26
N ASN A 51 12.42 -15.74 8.95
CA ASN A 51 13.00 -16.30 7.73
C ASN A 51 12.31 -15.73 6.49
N VAL A 52 12.65 -14.49 6.12
CA VAL A 52 12.27 -13.92 4.82
C VAL A 52 13.16 -14.61 3.79
N LEU A 53 12.57 -15.40 2.91
CA LEU A 53 13.31 -15.99 1.78
C LEU A 53 14.10 -14.88 1.08
N ALA A 54 15.33 -15.17 0.67
CA ALA A 54 16.24 -14.16 0.11
C ALA A 54 15.61 -13.38 -1.06
N GLU A 55 14.74 -14.02 -1.83
CA GLU A 55 13.97 -13.40 -2.92
C GLU A 55 12.91 -12.41 -2.45
N ASP A 56 12.35 -12.57 -1.25
CA ASP A 56 11.33 -11.67 -0.71
C ASP A 56 11.90 -10.32 -0.22
N LYS A 57 13.19 -10.25 0.09
CA LYS A 57 13.85 -9.03 0.57
C LYS A 57 13.84 -7.87 -0.44
N PHE A 58 13.80 -8.18 -1.74
CA PHE A 58 13.71 -7.16 -2.79
C PHE A 58 12.30 -6.56 -2.93
N TYR A 59 11.29 -7.31 -2.50
CA TYR A 59 9.89 -6.95 -2.72
C TYR A 59 9.24 -6.29 -1.53
N ARG A 60 9.71 -6.61 -0.33
CA ARG A 60 9.19 -6.09 0.93
C ARG A 60 10.33 -5.82 1.90
N VAL A 61 10.32 -4.62 2.44
CA VAL A 61 11.19 -4.22 3.54
C VAL A 61 10.32 -3.87 4.73
N GLU A 62 10.67 -4.38 5.89
CA GLU A 62 9.95 -4.15 7.14
C GLU A 62 10.92 -3.74 8.23
N ILE A 63 10.52 -2.74 9.01
CA ILE A 63 11.20 -2.37 10.24
C ILE A 63 10.17 -2.21 11.35
N LYS A 64 10.46 -2.75 12.51
CA LYS A 64 9.68 -2.57 13.72
C LYS A 64 10.49 -1.75 14.72
N ALA A 65 9.95 -0.59 15.09
CA ALA A 65 10.57 0.32 16.06
C ALA A 65 9.67 0.45 17.29
N LYS A 66 10.29 0.67 18.44
CA LYS A 66 9.59 1.02 19.67
C LYS A 66 9.91 2.45 20.06
N ASN A 67 8.86 3.25 20.27
CA ASN A 67 9.04 4.64 20.70
C ASN A 67 9.20 4.79 22.23
N SER A 68 9.42 6.02 22.68
CA SER A 68 9.59 6.33 24.11
C SER A 68 8.34 6.07 24.96
N ASN A 69 7.16 5.95 24.38
CA ASN A 69 5.91 5.59 25.05
C ASN A 69 5.73 4.07 25.17
N GLY A 70 6.65 3.29 24.59
CA GLY A 70 6.57 1.85 24.50
C GLY A 70 5.57 1.35 23.44
N GLU A 71 5.18 2.20 22.51
CA GLU A 71 4.30 1.86 21.38
C GLU A 71 5.12 1.26 20.24
N ASP A 72 4.57 0.27 19.56
CA ASP A 72 5.21 -0.36 18.41
C ASP A 72 4.84 0.39 17.12
N ILE A 73 5.84 0.66 16.30
CA ILE A 73 5.69 1.29 15.00
C ILE A 73 6.23 0.34 13.94
N LEU A 74 5.36 -0.13 13.07
CA LEU A 74 5.69 -0.97 11.93
C LEU A 74 5.78 -0.08 10.68
N VAL A 75 6.91 -0.13 9.98
CA VAL A 75 7.06 0.50 8.67
C VAL A 75 7.32 -0.59 7.66
N GLU A 76 6.45 -0.72 6.69
CA GLU A 76 6.57 -1.68 5.62
C GLU A 76 6.67 -0.98 4.27
N ILE A 77 7.63 -1.35 3.46
CA ILE A 77 7.77 -0.85 2.08
C ILE A 77 7.50 -2.01 1.12
N HIS A 78 6.56 -1.80 0.23
CA HIS A 78 6.15 -2.79 -0.77
C HIS A 78 6.44 -2.26 -2.17
N ASN A 79 7.41 -2.85 -2.84
CA ASN A 79 7.84 -2.46 -4.17
C ASN A 79 6.94 -3.01 -5.28
N ILE A 80 6.22 -4.10 -5.00
CA ILE A 80 5.31 -4.77 -5.94
C ILE A 80 4.01 -5.18 -5.27
N THR A 81 2.93 -5.25 -6.06
CA THR A 81 1.67 -5.83 -5.59
C THR A 81 1.77 -7.35 -5.48
N ARG A 82 1.16 -7.90 -4.43
CA ARG A 82 0.95 -9.35 -4.27
C ARG A 82 -0.49 -9.61 -3.87
N LEU A 83 -0.98 -10.79 -4.21
CA LEU A 83 -2.25 -11.27 -3.67
C LEU A 83 -2.19 -11.30 -2.14
N CYS A 84 -3.31 -11.01 -1.48
CA CYS A 84 -3.44 -11.02 -0.03
C CYS A 84 -2.62 -9.93 0.68
N TYR A 85 -2.45 -8.75 0.03
CA TYR A 85 -1.72 -7.63 0.64
C TYR A 85 -2.42 -7.13 1.92
N GLN A 86 -3.74 -7.01 1.91
CA GLN A 86 -4.52 -6.53 3.06
C GLN A 86 -4.38 -7.48 4.26
N GLU A 87 -4.44 -8.78 4.02
CA GLU A 87 -4.29 -9.81 5.04
C GLU A 87 -2.90 -9.75 5.70
N ARG A 88 -1.88 -9.35 4.96
CA ARG A 88 -0.53 -9.19 5.50
C ARG A 88 -0.42 -8.01 6.46
N ILE A 89 -1.05 -6.87 6.15
CA ILE A 89 -1.08 -5.71 7.07
C ILE A 89 -1.75 -6.13 8.38
N PHE A 90 -2.89 -6.81 8.31
CA PHE A 90 -3.58 -7.31 9.51
C PHE A 90 -2.70 -8.27 10.29
N TYR A 91 -2.07 -9.24 9.62
CA TYR A 91 -1.19 -10.20 10.28
C TYR A 91 0.00 -9.53 10.98
N GLY A 92 0.62 -8.52 10.36
CA GLY A 92 1.74 -7.79 10.95
C GLY A 92 1.34 -7.07 12.25
N VAL A 93 0.17 -6.41 12.24
CA VAL A 93 -0.37 -5.73 13.42
C VAL A 93 -0.79 -6.74 14.50
N ASP A 94 -1.49 -7.82 14.14
CA ASP A 94 -1.87 -8.88 15.07
C ASP A 94 -0.65 -9.52 15.73
N LYS A 95 0.40 -9.78 14.95
CA LYS A 95 1.66 -10.30 15.47
C LYS A 95 2.28 -9.35 16.49
N ALA A 96 2.36 -8.05 16.17
CA ALA A 96 2.88 -7.04 17.09
C ALA A 96 2.08 -6.97 18.40
N ILE A 97 0.75 -7.05 18.33
CA ILE A 97 -0.12 -7.09 19.52
C ILE A 97 0.10 -8.37 20.33
N THR A 98 0.16 -9.53 19.67
CA THR A 98 0.28 -10.82 20.35
C THR A 98 1.65 -11.04 20.97
N GLU A 99 2.70 -10.49 20.41
CA GLU A 99 4.05 -10.53 21.02
C GLU A 99 4.08 -9.88 22.40
N HIS A 100 3.26 -8.86 22.65
CA HIS A 100 3.11 -8.26 23.98
C HIS A 100 2.38 -9.16 24.98
N ILE A 101 1.56 -10.10 24.50
CA ILE A 101 0.73 -10.99 25.34
C ILE A 101 1.46 -12.31 25.65
N ASN A 102 2.35 -12.73 24.76
CA ASN A 102 3.13 -13.98 24.91
C ASN A 102 4.18 -13.83 26.01
N LEU A 103 4.00 -14.39 27.13
CA LEU A 103 4.99 -14.58 28.21
C LEU A 103 4.37 -14.34 29.60
N GLY A 104 3.04 -14.46 29.74
CA GLY A 104 2.36 -14.31 31.03
C GLY A 104 2.11 -12.86 31.43
N ASN A 105 2.31 -11.92 30.49
CA ASN A 105 1.97 -10.53 30.68
C ASN A 105 0.46 -10.33 30.66
N THR A 106 -0.03 -9.39 31.44
CA THR A 106 -1.45 -9.06 31.46
C THR A 106 -1.81 -8.22 30.25
N TYR A 107 -3.06 -8.29 29.77
CA TYR A 107 -3.60 -7.40 28.71
C TYR A 107 -3.36 -5.90 28.95
N LYS A 108 -2.98 -5.51 30.17
CA LYS A 108 -2.64 -4.12 30.53
C LYS A 108 -1.37 -3.61 29.88
N GLU A 109 -0.52 -4.49 29.36
CA GLU A 109 0.76 -4.15 28.75
C GLU A 109 0.67 -3.98 27.23
N VAL A 110 -0.47 -4.32 26.64
CA VAL A 110 -0.72 -4.09 25.20
C VAL A 110 -0.69 -2.58 24.94
N LYS A 111 0.25 -2.18 24.09
CA LYS A 111 0.43 -0.80 23.65
C LYS A 111 -0.21 -0.59 22.28
N LYS A 112 -0.45 0.66 21.95
CA LYS A 112 -0.90 1.04 20.61
C LYS A 112 0.14 0.63 19.59
N VAL A 113 -0.35 0.20 18.40
CA VAL A 113 0.47 -0.14 17.24
C VAL A 113 0.18 0.85 16.12
N TYR A 114 1.22 1.38 15.51
CA TYR A 114 1.14 2.15 14.27
C TYR A 114 1.66 1.28 13.13
N SER A 115 0.92 1.23 12.03
CA SER A 115 1.32 0.51 10.81
C SER A 115 1.39 1.50 9.66
N ILE A 116 2.59 1.76 9.14
CA ILE A 116 2.84 2.65 8.01
C ILE A 116 3.26 1.78 6.82
N SER A 117 2.44 1.75 5.79
CA SER A 117 2.69 0.98 4.57
C SER A 117 3.00 1.91 3.41
N ILE A 118 4.22 1.84 2.89
CA ILE A 118 4.70 2.61 1.73
C ILE A 118 4.56 1.74 0.49
N LEU A 119 3.71 2.16 -0.45
CA LEU A 119 3.27 1.37 -1.59
C LEU A 119 3.75 1.97 -2.90
N TYR A 120 4.55 1.21 -3.63
CA TYR A 120 5.04 1.55 -4.98
C TYR A 120 4.19 0.90 -6.09
N PHE A 121 2.95 0.53 -5.77
CA PHE A 121 1.98 -0.04 -6.71
C PHE A 121 0.59 0.56 -6.50
N ASP A 122 -0.30 0.34 -7.45
CA ASP A 122 -1.70 0.75 -7.36
C ASP A 122 -2.48 -0.19 -6.44
N LEU A 123 -2.96 0.32 -5.31
CA LEU A 123 -3.77 -0.42 -4.33
C LEU A 123 -5.28 -0.41 -4.66
N GLY A 124 -5.70 0.39 -5.61
CA GLY A 124 -7.10 0.54 -5.95
C GLY A 124 -7.49 2.00 -6.21
N LYS A 125 -8.79 2.27 -6.23
CA LYS A 125 -9.32 3.59 -6.59
C LYS A 125 -9.37 4.54 -5.40
N GLY A 126 -8.94 5.77 -5.62
CA GLY A 126 -8.97 6.86 -4.66
C GLY A 126 -8.18 8.04 -5.18
N SER A 127 -8.51 9.27 -4.76
CA SER A 127 -7.92 10.50 -5.28
C SER A 127 -6.73 11.02 -4.46
N ASP A 128 -6.49 10.45 -3.28
CA ASP A 128 -5.40 10.87 -2.40
C ASP A 128 -4.22 9.89 -2.46
N TYR A 129 -3.05 10.38 -2.10
CA TYR A 129 -1.82 9.60 -1.99
C TYR A 129 -1.54 9.11 -0.57
N ILE A 130 -2.29 9.59 0.45
CA ILE A 130 -2.23 9.11 1.83
C ILE A 130 -3.63 8.82 2.35
N TYR A 131 -3.79 7.65 2.95
CA TYR A 131 -5.00 7.23 3.64
C TYR A 131 -4.69 6.83 5.07
N VAL A 132 -5.51 7.32 6.00
CA VAL A 132 -5.38 7.01 7.43
C VAL A 132 -6.61 6.23 7.89
N GLY A 133 -6.36 5.03 8.41
CA GLY A 133 -7.38 4.17 9.03
C GLY A 133 -7.27 4.21 10.55
N GLN A 134 -8.35 4.58 11.23
CA GLN A 134 -8.44 4.60 12.69
C GLN A 134 -9.79 4.05 13.15
N ASN A 135 -9.82 3.46 14.33
CA ASN A 135 -11.06 2.96 14.90
C ASN A 135 -11.82 4.09 15.60
N ASN A 136 -13.09 4.26 15.20
CA ASN A 136 -14.06 5.11 15.88
C ASN A 136 -15.30 4.29 16.20
N PHE A 137 -15.77 4.34 17.43
CA PHE A 137 -17.04 3.73 17.83
C PHE A 137 -18.07 4.82 18.00
N ILE A 138 -19.05 4.82 17.09
CA ILE A 138 -20.13 5.81 17.04
C ILE A 138 -21.42 5.16 17.51
N GLY A 139 -22.12 5.82 18.44
CA GLY A 139 -23.40 5.37 18.95
C GLY A 139 -24.43 5.22 17.83
N LEU A 140 -25.06 4.04 17.70
CA LEU A 140 -25.98 3.76 16.60
C LEU A 140 -27.20 4.69 16.62
N HIS A 141 -27.66 5.06 17.79
CA HIS A 141 -28.87 5.86 17.97
C HIS A 141 -28.60 7.34 18.24
N THR A 142 -27.50 7.65 18.93
CA THR A 142 -27.18 9.00 19.42
C THR A 142 -26.14 9.71 18.56
N GLN A 143 -25.43 8.94 17.71
CA GLN A 143 -24.35 9.44 16.85
C GLN A 143 -23.19 10.11 17.63
N ASP A 144 -23.10 9.88 18.93
CA ASP A 144 -21.98 10.30 19.77
C ASP A 144 -20.78 9.35 19.63
N GLN A 145 -19.60 9.85 19.94
CA GLN A 145 -18.39 9.06 19.97
C GLN A 145 -18.18 8.41 21.35
N LEU A 146 -17.95 7.10 21.38
CA LEU A 146 -17.60 6.39 22.61
C LEU A 146 -16.23 6.87 23.11
N ILE A 147 -16.17 7.27 24.38
CA ILE A 147 -14.94 7.55 25.10
C ILE A 147 -14.67 6.41 26.08
N ILE A 148 -13.48 5.82 25.97
CA ILE A 148 -13.08 4.65 26.75
C ILE A 148 -12.37 5.12 28.02
N SER A 149 -12.79 4.61 29.18
CA SER A 149 -12.05 4.82 30.43
C SER A 149 -11.05 3.69 30.62
N THR A 150 -9.78 4.02 30.71
CA THR A 150 -8.68 3.08 30.96
C THR A 150 -7.90 3.47 32.19
N LYS A 151 -7.23 2.51 32.84
CA LYS A 151 -6.38 2.76 34.00
C LYS A 151 -4.93 2.83 33.56
N GLU A 152 -4.31 3.99 33.71
CA GLU A 152 -2.88 4.19 33.50
C GLU A 152 -2.20 4.44 34.88
N LYS A 153 -1.26 3.56 35.23
CA LYS A 153 -0.69 3.53 36.58
C LYS A 153 -1.82 3.45 37.63
N ASP A 154 -2.00 4.48 38.40
CA ASP A 154 -3.04 4.55 39.43
C ASP A 154 -4.16 5.56 39.12
N THR A 155 -4.20 6.07 37.89
CA THR A 155 -5.17 7.09 37.47
C THR A 155 -6.07 6.54 36.38
N ILE A 156 -7.37 6.90 36.46
CA ILE A 156 -8.33 6.65 35.38
C ILE A 156 -8.21 7.79 34.37
N VAL A 157 -7.84 7.42 33.14
CA VAL A 157 -7.78 8.36 31.98
C VAL A 157 -8.87 8.02 31.00
N ARG A 158 -9.32 9.03 30.27
CA ARG A 158 -10.32 8.90 29.20
C ARG A 158 -9.60 9.04 27.87
N LYS A 159 -9.82 8.07 26.99
CA LYS A 159 -9.21 8.02 25.66
C LYS A 159 -10.26 7.75 24.60
N SER A 160 -10.06 8.33 23.43
CA SER A 160 -10.79 7.93 22.23
C SER A 160 -10.33 6.54 21.75
N PRO A 161 -11.14 5.79 21.02
CA PRO A 161 -10.72 4.53 20.41
C PRO A 161 -9.46 4.67 19.56
N ALA A 162 -9.31 5.79 18.84
CA ALA A 162 -8.15 6.05 18.00
C ALA A 162 -6.82 6.16 18.77
N GLU A 163 -6.86 6.47 20.08
CA GLU A 163 -5.67 6.51 20.94
C GLU A 163 -5.28 5.13 21.50
N ILE A 164 -6.15 4.14 21.39
CA ILE A 164 -5.95 2.80 21.97
C ILE A 164 -5.72 1.75 20.87
N PHE A 165 -6.58 1.76 19.87
CA PHE A 165 -6.55 0.80 18.77
C PHE A 165 -5.48 1.14 17.72
N PRO A 166 -5.06 0.17 16.90
CA PRO A 166 -4.08 0.40 15.86
C PRO A 166 -4.46 1.53 14.89
N THR A 167 -3.45 2.26 14.43
CA THR A 167 -3.58 3.25 13.37
C THR A 167 -2.86 2.74 12.13
N TYR A 168 -3.53 2.75 10.99
CA TYR A 168 -2.99 2.35 9.70
C TYR A 168 -2.77 3.59 8.84
N ILE A 169 -1.60 3.71 8.23
CA ILE A 169 -1.26 4.77 7.28
C ILE A 169 -0.79 4.11 5.99
N LEU A 170 -1.54 4.35 4.91
CA LEU A 170 -1.21 3.84 3.58
C LEU A 170 -0.68 4.99 2.74
N VAL A 171 0.55 4.89 2.25
CA VAL A 171 1.22 5.89 1.42
C VAL A 171 1.33 5.34 0.00
N ARG A 172 0.51 5.85 -0.92
CA ARG A 172 0.50 5.50 -2.35
C ARG A 172 1.48 6.39 -3.09
N VAL A 173 2.75 6.02 -3.06
CA VAL A 173 3.87 6.87 -3.54
C VAL A 173 3.67 7.31 -4.99
N ASN A 174 3.19 6.41 -5.86
CA ASN A 174 3.02 6.70 -7.28
C ASN A 174 1.92 7.72 -7.58
N GLU A 175 0.95 7.89 -6.68
CA GLU A 175 -0.16 8.84 -6.83
C GLU A 175 0.22 10.29 -6.47
N PHE A 176 1.38 10.50 -5.86
CA PHE A 176 1.88 11.84 -5.61
C PHE A 176 2.35 12.49 -6.92
N ASN A 177 1.68 13.55 -7.36
CA ASN A 177 1.90 14.20 -8.67
C ASN A 177 1.93 15.73 -8.61
N LYS A 178 2.32 16.29 -7.47
CA LYS A 178 2.38 17.72 -7.23
C LYS A 178 3.74 18.15 -6.67
N VAL A 179 3.97 19.46 -6.68
CA VAL A 179 5.17 20.02 -6.06
C VAL A 179 5.02 19.97 -4.54
N ALA A 180 6.02 19.44 -3.85
CA ALA A 180 6.05 19.36 -2.41
C ALA A 180 6.07 20.76 -1.76
N LYS A 181 5.16 21.00 -0.80
CA LYS A 181 5.01 22.26 -0.07
C LYS A 181 5.00 22.10 1.46
N SER A 182 4.91 20.88 1.93
CA SER A 182 4.89 20.53 3.34
C SER A 182 5.93 19.47 3.65
N PRO A 183 6.37 19.31 4.91
CA PRO A 183 7.29 18.25 5.31
C PRO A 183 6.85 16.86 4.88
N LEU A 184 5.54 16.59 4.93
CA LEU A 184 4.97 15.33 4.50
C LEU A 184 5.13 15.11 2.99
N GLU A 185 4.85 16.14 2.21
CA GLU A 185 5.01 16.09 0.75
C GLU A 185 6.48 15.99 0.33
N GLU A 186 7.39 16.63 1.05
CA GLU A 186 8.84 16.47 0.80
C GLU A 186 9.31 15.03 1.04
N TRP A 187 8.81 14.38 2.09
CA TRP A 187 9.08 12.96 2.32
C TRP A 187 8.51 12.08 1.21
N VAL A 188 7.27 12.32 0.76
CA VAL A 188 6.68 11.53 -0.33
C VAL A 188 7.41 11.77 -1.66
N ASP A 189 7.86 12.99 -1.92
CA ASP A 189 8.69 13.31 -3.10
C ASP A 189 10.04 12.59 -3.06
N TYR A 190 10.71 12.55 -1.91
CA TYR A 190 11.91 11.76 -1.73
C TYR A 190 11.65 10.26 -1.96
N LEU A 191 10.59 9.71 -1.39
CA LEU A 191 10.21 8.31 -1.59
C LEU A 191 9.98 8.00 -3.07
N LYS A 192 9.31 8.91 -3.80
CA LYS A 192 8.97 8.71 -5.21
C LYS A 192 10.15 8.95 -6.15
N ASN A 193 10.80 10.08 -6.01
CA ASN A 193 11.73 10.62 -7.00
C ASN A 193 13.20 10.56 -6.55
N GLY A 194 13.48 10.20 -5.29
CA GLY A 194 14.83 10.20 -4.74
C GLY A 194 15.43 11.61 -4.63
N VAL A 195 14.59 12.64 -4.57
CA VAL A 195 15.02 14.05 -4.53
C VAL A 195 14.78 14.62 -3.13
N ILE A 196 15.77 15.29 -2.57
CA ILE A 196 15.65 16.02 -1.32
C ILE A 196 16.02 17.48 -1.59
N ASN A 197 15.11 18.38 -1.28
CA ASN A 197 15.33 19.82 -1.45
C ASN A 197 16.56 20.27 -0.61
N PRO A 198 17.53 21.01 -1.19
CA PRO A 198 18.66 21.55 -0.45
C PRO A 198 18.28 22.39 0.78
N ASP A 199 17.18 23.10 0.69
CA ASP A 199 16.68 24.01 1.73
C ASP A 199 15.61 23.37 2.63
N THR A 200 15.47 22.02 2.56
CA THR A 200 14.46 21.28 3.34
C THR A 200 14.58 21.59 4.83
N LYS A 201 13.42 21.79 5.47
CA LYS A 201 13.27 21.88 6.93
C LYS A 201 12.46 20.71 7.49
N ALA A 202 12.11 19.76 6.61
CA ALA A 202 11.37 18.57 7.03
C ALA A 202 12.22 17.73 8.00
N PRO A 203 11.67 17.37 9.16
CA PRO A 203 12.36 16.52 10.13
C PRO A 203 12.93 15.26 9.45
N GLY A 204 14.19 14.96 9.73
CA GLY A 204 14.90 13.79 9.19
C GLY A 204 15.44 13.92 7.77
N LEU A 205 14.88 14.77 6.90
CA LEU A 205 15.36 14.92 5.52
C LEU A 205 16.70 15.65 5.42
N GLN A 206 17.00 16.59 6.32
CA GLN A 206 18.33 17.21 6.37
C GLN A 206 19.41 16.17 6.68
N GLU A 207 19.15 15.32 7.67
CA GLU A 207 20.05 14.24 8.04
C GLU A 207 20.16 13.17 6.93
N ALA A 208 19.05 12.86 6.27
CA ALA A 208 19.02 11.98 5.10
C ALA A 208 19.92 12.51 3.96
N ARG A 209 19.95 13.81 3.71
CA ARG A 209 20.85 14.42 2.72
C ARG A 209 22.33 14.20 3.02
N GLU A 210 22.70 14.11 4.25
CA GLU A 210 24.07 13.85 4.65
C GLU A 210 24.43 12.37 4.59
N LYS A 211 23.53 11.52 5.07
CA LYS A 211 23.78 10.09 5.30
C LYS A 211 23.43 9.19 4.12
N LEU A 212 22.44 9.57 3.31
CA LEU A 212 21.90 8.71 2.25
C LEU A 212 22.42 9.04 0.85
N LYS A 213 23.58 9.64 0.75
CA LYS A 213 24.20 9.97 -0.54
C LYS A 213 24.74 8.72 -1.23
N TYR A 214 24.29 8.46 -2.45
CA TYR A 214 24.80 7.35 -3.27
C TYR A 214 26.32 7.38 -3.44
N TYR A 215 26.87 8.57 -3.69
CA TYR A 215 28.31 8.72 -3.93
C TYR A 215 29.19 8.60 -2.67
N SER A 216 28.60 8.62 -1.47
CA SER A 216 29.34 8.36 -0.22
C SER A 216 29.57 6.88 0.05
N MET A 217 28.86 5.99 -0.66
CA MET A 217 29.00 4.54 -0.52
C MET A 217 30.27 4.02 -1.17
N SER A 218 30.81 2.93 -0.64
CA SER A 218 31.89 2.19 -1.27
C SER A 218 31.48 1.61 -2.63
N ASN A 219 32.45 1.22 -3.47
CA ASN A 219 32.14 0.61 -4.76
C ASN A 219 31.31 -0.68 -4.61
N ALA A 220 31.58 -1.50 -3.58
CA ALA A 220 30.84 -2.72 -3.33
C ALA A 220 29.37 -2.43 -2.93
N GLU A 221 29.15 -1.46 -2.05
CA GLU A 221 27.81 -1.04 -1.65
C GLU A 221 27.02 -0.45 -2.82
N ARG A 222 27.66 0.38 -3.66
CA ARG A 222 27.01 0.91 -4.86
C ARG A 222 26.59 -0.19 -5.82
N HIS A 223 27.46 -1.18 -6.04
CA HIS A 223 27.15 -2.32 -6.90
C HIS A 223 25.94 -3.09 -6.36
N ALA A 224 25.93 -3.43 -5.07
CA ALA A 224 24.82 -4.11 -4.44
C ALA A 224 23.51 -3.28 -4.47
N TYR A 225 23.60 -1.97 -4.29
CA TYR A 225 22.46 -1.06 -4.43
C TYR A 225 21.92 -1.02 -5.87
N ASP A 226 22.80 -0.93 -6.86
CA ASP A 226 22.41 -0.89 -8.27
C ASP A 226 21.78 -2.23 -8.69
N GLU A 227 22.25 -3.38 -8.18
CA GLU A 227 21.62 -4.69 -8.35
C GLU A 227 20.22 -4.74 -7.72
N HIS A 228 20.04 -4.20 -6.51
CA HIS A 228 18.75 -4.11 -5.84
C HIS A 228 17.74 -3.28 -6.66
N VAL A 229 18.15 -2.09 -7.11
CA VAL A 229 17.30 -1.23 -7.94
C VAL A 229 16.94 -1.91 -9.26
N ASN A 230 17.90 -2.55 -9.89
CA ASN A 230 17.69 -3.27 -11.15
C ASN A 230 16.71 -4.45 -10.97
N ALA A 231 16.82 -5.21 -9.89
CA ALA A 231 15.89 -6.30 -9.59
C ALA A 231 14.44 -5.79 -9.46
N ILE A 232 14.24 -4.66 -8.77
CA ILE A 232 12.91 -4.02 -8.65
C ILE A 232 12.39 -3.58 -10.02
N MET A 233 13.24 -2.97 -10.86
CA MET A 233 12.86 -2.51 -12.21
C MET A 233 12.43 -3.69 -13.09
N ILE A 234 13.22 -4.75 -13.15
CA ILE A 234 12.91 -5.97 -13.92
C ILE A 234 11.57 -6.53 -13.49
N GLN A 235 11.32 -6.62 -12.18
CA GLN A 235 10.07 -7.17 -11.68
C GLN A 235 8.87 -6.30 -12.03
N ASN A 236 9.00 -4.98 -11.95
CA ASN A 236 7.95 -4.06 -12.35
C ASN A 236 7.64 -4.16 -13.85
N ASP A 237 8.66 -4.34 -14.69
CA ASP A 237 8.49 -4.55 -16.13
C ASP A 237 7.75 -5.87 -16.43
N VAL A 238 8.10 -6.96 -15.74
CA VAL A 238 7.42 -8.27 -15.88
C VAL A 238 5.93 -8.13 -15.51
N LEU A 239 5.64 -7.50 -14.36
CA LEU A 239 4.26 -7.29 -13.93
C LEU A 239 3.49 -6.34 -14.87
N GLY A 240 4.16 -5.30 -15.38
CA GLY A 240 3.60 -4.38 -16.36
C GLY A 240 3.21 -5.08 -17.65
N ASN A 241 4.06 -5.92 -18.19
CA ASN A 241 3.81 -6.72 -19.39
C ASN A 241 2.65 -7.71 -19.17
N ALA A 242 2.67 -8.48 -18.09
CA ALA A 242 1.58 -9.40 -17.78
C ALA A 242 0.21 -8.70 -17.64
N ARG A 243 0.19 -7.49 -17.08
CA ARG A 243 -1.02 -6.67 -16.99
C ARG A 243 -1.51 -6.20 -18.37
N LEU A 244 -0.59 -5.79 -19.24
CA LEU A 244 -0.94 -5.36 -20.62
C LEU A 244 -1.49 -6.54 -21.43
N GLU A 245 -0.88 -7.71 -21.34
CA GLU A 245 -1.34 -8.94 -21.98
C GLU A 245 -2.73 -9.34 -21.50
N GLY A 246 -2.94 -9.44 -20.18
CA GLY A 246 -4.26 -9.75 -19.61
C GLY A 246 -5.35 -8.74 -20.00
N HIS A 247 -5.01 -7.43 -20.10
CA HIS A 247 -5.95 -6.43 -20.60
C HIS A 247 -6.26 -6.60 -22.10
N ALA A 248 -5.28 -6.99 -22.91
CA ALA A 248 -5.50 -7.25 -24.34
C ALA A 248 -6.39 -8.48 -24.55
N GLU A 249 -6.11 -9.56 -23.83
CA GLU A 249 -6.91 -10.79 -23.85
C GLU A 249 -8.35 -10.52 -23.40
N GLY A 250 -8.55 -9.93 -22.22
CA GLY A 250 -9.89 -9.63 -21.72
C GLY A 250 -10.70 -8.71 -22.62
N ARG A 251 -10.03 -7.74 -23.32
CA ARG A 251 -10.70 -6.92 -24.35
C ARG A 251 -11.09 -7.74 -25.59
N ALA A 252 -10.25 -8.69 -25.98
CA ALA A 252 -10.54 -9.55 -27.14
C ALA A 252 -11.71 -10.48 -26.84
N GLU A 253 -11.71 -11.11 -25.67
CA GLU A 253 -12.78 -11.98 -25.18
C GLU A 253 -14.10 -11.21 -25.05
N GLY A 254 -14.12 -10.08 -24.32
CA GLY A 254 -15.33 -9.28 -24.15
C GLY A 254 -15.89 -8.74 -25.47
N ARG A 255 -15.03 -8.45 -26.49
CA ARG A 255 -15.50 -8.09 -27.83
C ARG A 255 -16.10 -9.29 -28.57
N ALA A 256 -15.54 -10.50 -28.38
CA ALA A 256 -16.06 -11.70 -29.01
C ALA A 256 -17.41 -12.08 -28.39
N GLU A 257 -17.52 -12.06 -27.08
CA GLU A 257 -18.76 -12.30 -26.33
C GLU A 257 -19.85 -11.29 -26.71
N GLY A 258 -19.57 -10.00 -26.62
CA GLY A 258 -20.55 -8.95 -26.97
C GLY A 258 -21.00 -9.01 -28.42
N ARG A 259 -20.13 -9.46 -29.37
CA ARG A 259 -20.55 -9.71 -30.77
C ARG A 259 -21.45 -10.93 -30.88
N ALA A 260 -21.20 -11.98 -30.11
CA ALA A 260 -22.02 -13.20 -30.12
C ALA A 260 -23.41 -12.91 -29.51
N GLU A 261 -23.43 -12.23 -28.36
CA GLU A 261 -24.66 -11.79 -27.72
C GLU A 261 -25.48 -10.87 -28.61
N GLY A 262 -24.86 -9.81 -29.16
CA GLY A 262 -25.55 -8.86 -30.07
C GLY A 262 -26.13 -9.54 -31.31
N LYS A 263 -25.42 -10.53 -31.90
CA LYS A 263 -25.97 -11.33 -33.01
C LYS A 263 -27.17 -12.16 -32.58
N THR A 264 -27.15 -12.70 -31.39
CA THR A 264 -28.25 -13.50 -30.82
C THR A 264 -29.47 -12.62 -30.53
N GLU A 265 -29.25 -11.47 -29.92
CA GLU A 265 -30.31 -10.48 -29.67
C GLU A 265 -30.96 -9.97 -30.96
N GLU A 266 -30.12 -9.67 -31.97
CA GLU A 266 -30.61 -9.24 -33.30
C GLU A 266 -31.47 -10.32 -33.95
N LYS A 267 -31.01 -11.58 -33.93
CA LYS A 267 -31.79 -12.71 -34.45
C LYS A 267 -33.12 -12.88 -33.73
N ASN A 268 -33.10 -12.79 -32.38
CA ASN A 268 -34.30 -12.87 -31.56
C ASN A 268 -35.27 -11.74 -31.86
N ALA A 269 -34.77 -10.48 -32.00
CA ALA A 269 -35.60 -9.33 -32.35
C ALA A 269 -36.23 -9.45 -33.73
N ILE A 270 -35.47 -9.98 -34.73
CA ILE A 270 -35.99 -10.24 -36.07
C ILE A 270 -37.04 -11.34 -36.01
N ALA A 271 -36.78 -12.46 -35.33
CA ALA A 271 -37.71 -13.58 -35.19
C ALA A 271 -39.03 -13.14 -34.52
N LEU A 272 -38.95 -12.31 -33.48
CA LEU A 272 -40.12 -11.78 -32.80
C LEU A 272 -40.98 -10.90 -33.75
N LYS A 273 -40.35 -10.02 -34.53
CA LYS A 273 -41.06 -9.18 -35.54
C LYS A 273 -41.72 -10.04 -36.63
N MET A 274 -41.03 -11.06 -37.12
CA MET A 274 -41.56 -11.97 -38.15
C MET A 274 -42.75 -12.78 -37.60
N ARG A 275 -42.69 -13.24 -36.35
CA ARG A 275 -43.78 -13.93 -35.66
C ARG A 275 -44.99 -13.01 -35.47
N GLN A 276 -44.78 -11.76 -35.06
CA GLN A 276 -45.84 -10.76 -34.93
C GLN A 276 -46.51 -10.42 -36.29
N ALA A 277 -45.75 -10.51 -37.36
CA ALA A 277 -46.27 -10.34 -38.72
C ALA A 277 -47.00 -11.55 -39.27
N GLY A 278 -47.09 -12.65 -38.51
CA GLY A 278 -47.84 -13.87 -38.89
C GLY A 278 -47.08 -14.79 -39.83
N LEU A 279 -45.77 -14.73 -39.95
CA LEU A 279 -44.99 -15.66 -40.78
C LEU A 279 -44.97 -17.07 -40.17
N PRO A 280 -44.98 -18.12 -41.02
CA PRO A 280 -44.83 -19.53 -40.58
C PRO A 280 -43.53 -19.74 -39.87
N ILE A 281 -43.53 -20.56 -38.79
CA ILE A 281 -42.35 -20.84 -37.97
C ILE A 281 -41.19 -21.37 -38.79
N GLU A 282 -41.45 -22.26 -39.78
CA GLU A 282 -40.42 -22.81 -40.67
C GLU A 282 -39.69 -21.74 -41.45
N GLN A 283 -40.35 -20.66 -41.88
CA GLN A 283 -39.73 -19.54 -42.55
C GLN A 283 -38.89 -18.72 -41.59
N ILE A 284 -39.39 -18.47 -40.36
CA ILE A 284 -38.61 -17.76 -39.34
C ILE A 284 -37.33 -18.53 -38.99
N MET A 285 -37.39 -19.83 -38.85
CA MET A 285 -36.22 -20.69 -38.67
C MET A 285 -35.20 -20.58 -39.79
N GLN A 286 -35.69 -20.57 -41.05
CA GLN A 286 -34.85 -20.47 -42.23
C GLN A 286 -34.11 -19.14 -42.33
N PHE A 287 -34.73 -18.02 -41.95
CA PHE A 287 -34.14 -16.69 -42.05
C PHE A 287 -33.25 -16.33 -40.85
N THR A 288 -33.61 -16.78 -39.65
CA THR A 288 -32.88 -16.41 -38.40
C THR A 288 -31.86 -17.47 -37.95
N GLY A 289 -32.05 -18.72 -38.39
CA GLY A 289 -31.27 -19.89 -37.91
C GLY A 289 -31.55 -20.24 -36.45
N LEU A 290 -32.65 -19.77 -35.87
CA LEU A 290 -33.11 -20.10 -34.54
C LEU A 290 -33.89 -21.44 -34.57
N SER A 291 -33.86 -22.18 -33.47
CA SER A 291 -34.67 -23.38 -33.30
C SER A 291 -36.15 -23.02 -33.12
N GLU A 292 -37.04 -23.96 -33.44
CA GLU A 292 -38.49 -23.80 -33.20
C GLU A 292 -38.80 -23.48 -31.72
N GLU A 293 -38.07 -24.12 -30.82
CA GLU A 293 -38.21 -23.93 -29.37
C GLU A 293 -37.87 -22.50 -28.94
N ASN A 294 -36.74 -21.94 -29.48
CA ASN A 294 -36.33 -20.57 -29.23
C ASN A 294 -37.34 -19.56 -29.83
N ILE A 295 -37.89 -19.84 -31.00
CA ILE A 295 -38.89 -18.92 -31.61
C ILE A 295 -40.20 -18.94 -30.83
N LYS A 296 -40.60 -20.08 -30.25
CA LYS A 296 -41.81 -20.19 -29.45
C LYS A 296 -41.67 -19.50 -28.08
N SER A 297 -40.48 -19.44 -27.56
CA SER A 297 -40.17 -18.82 -26.26
C SER A 297 -40.05 -17.26 -26.32
N LEU A 298 -39.90 -16.69 -27.54
CA LEU A 298 -39.91 -15.24 -27.80
C LEU A 298 -41.33 -14.69 -27.78
#